data_1852ef6b4df9ad4b56bbac47f329ea16
#
_entry.id   1852ef6b4df9ad4b56bbac47f329ea16
#
_cell.length_a   1.000
_cell.length_b   1.000
_cell.length_c   1.000
_cell.angle_alpha   90.00
_cell.angle_beta   90.00
_cell.angle_gamma   90.00
#
_symmetry.space_group_name_H-M   'P 1'
#
loop_
_entity.id
_entity.type
_entity.pdbx_description
1 polymer ?
#
loop_
_entity_poly.entity_id
_entity_poly.type
_entity_poly.pdbx_seq_one_letter_code
_entity_poly.pdbx_strand_id
1 'polypeptide(L)'
;MPGLEIVGRGIQLRPYQPYQVCQLLFKRERARPINSKEAHTSYQLPESYEVNDSPPFPMNESLNQVVIEESWDRFEAHMQMDASAALSSGAFSVSASTSWNSRLRAEQEAYYAVRSSFVPLWMLYVPNPNDCIEEIRDPQIPVPFLPQHRRDYDEFFRRYGSHYVKGAWVGGKSMLVFTVLKSSHMNKEDIQAGIKASFSAVSASAGTKQEQSKEKLRNSSQCTVIGKGGDEVLLAAMSSLDQQAYDSWLKTIPENPQVIELDVAGIWTLVRDPDKANALMEAYREAVTFDPIKAVFDIGSDLYFVRGSKYVRYNREKKLTYVPKPIIELLPVLEGEGFEKIDEAFRGKNLVSPQGEKLDRKLFIFRQDRVIRIDLDTMAMDPGYPKPLAELFPGMPFPRVDAGLVTGFDTIYFFYGNQYARFNAVKNCFDEGYPQPIAQRWVGVTFDRIDSAVYWGGGKVYFFKGDQHIRYDLANYRSDPGYPKYVIGNYVSDWKFIDE
;
A
#
# COMPACT_ATOMS: atom_id res chain seq x y z
N MET A 1 -4.01 4.76 30.43
CA MET A 1 -2.61 4.56 30.04
C MET A 1 -2.54 4.44 28.54
N PRO A 2 -1.73 5.24 27.83
CA PRO A 2 -1.53 5.10 26.40
C PRO A 2 -1.08 3.68 26.03
N GLY A 3 -1.61 3.14 24.92
CA GLY A 3 -1.41 1.76 24.49
C GLY A 3 -2.55 0.81 24.90
N LEU A 4 -3.29 1.14 25.96
CA LEU A 4 -4.39 0.29 26.43
C LEU A 4 -5.56 0.26 25.42
N GLU A 5 -5.72 1.31 24.63
CA GLU A 5 -6.75 1.41 23.59
C GLU A 5 -6.55 0.38 22.45
N ILE A 6 -5.31 -0.09 22.22
CA ILE A 6 -4.96 -0.95 21.10
C ILE A 6 -4.48 -2.35 21.53
N VAL A 7 -3.71 -2.46 22.64
CA VAL A 7 -3.19 -3.75 23.11
C VAL A 7 -4.34 -4.69 23.51
N GLY A 8 -4.25 -5.94 23.09
CA GLY A 8 -5.28 -6.96 23.27
C GLY A 8 -6.41 -6.91 22.24
N ARG A 9 -6.37 -6.01 21.28
CA ARG A 9 -7.32 -5.99 20.16
C ARG A 9 -6.82 -6.81 18.99
N GLY A 10 -7.76 -7.34 18.23
CA GLY A 10 -7.49 -7.84 16.90
C GLY A 10 -7.23 -6.68 15.93
N ILE A 11 -6.40 -6.96 14.94
CA ILE A 11 -6.17 -6.06 13.81
C ILE A 11 -6.19 -6.84 12.51
N GLN A 12 -6.78 -6.26 11.47
CA GLN A 12 -6.69 -6.80 10.14
C GLN A 12 -5.50 -6.16 9.43
N LEU A 13 -4.50 -6.99 9.12
CA LEU A 13 -3.33 -6.60 8.36
C LEU A 13 -3.49 -7.06 6.91
N ARG A 14 -3.25 -6.15 5.97
CA ARG A 14 -3.21 -6.43 4.53
C ARG A 14 -2.03 -5.70 3.91
N PRO A 15 -1.35 -6.28 2.93
CA PRO A 15 -0.30 -5.57 2.20
C PRO A 15 -0.83 -4.26 1.63
N TYR A 16 -0.01 -3.21 1.71
CA TYR A 16 -0.29 -1.88 1.13
C TYR A 16 -1.54 -1.16 1.65
N GLN A 17 -2.12 -1.61 2.77
CA GLN A 17 -3.28 -0.98 3.39
C GLN A 17 -2.99 -0.63 4.85
N PRO A 18 -3.56 0.46 5.38
CA PRO A 18 -3.56 0.72 6.81
C PRO A 18 -4.25 -0.44 7.54
N TYR A 19 -3.69 -0.84 8.69
CA TYR A 19 -4.35 -1.85 9.49
C TYR A 19 -5.71 -1.34 10.02
N GLN A 20 -6.66 -2.26 10.11
CA GLN A 20 -7.98 -1.96 10.69
C GLN A 20 -8.05 -2.57 12.08
N VAL A 21 -8.49 -1.77 13.07
CA VAL A 21 -8.66 -2.23 14.44
C VAL A 21 -9.99 -2.99 14.54
N CYS A 22 -9.92 -4.21 15.06
CA CYS A 22 -11.06 -5.10 15.30
C CYS A 22 -11.44 -5.11 16.80
N GLN A 23 -12.23 -6.08 17.21
CA GLN A 23 -12.72 -6.15 18.58
C GLN A 23 -11.61 -6.46 19.60
N LEU A 24 -11.91 -6.21 20.88
CA LEU A 24 -11.06 -6.60 22.00
C LEU A 24 -11.12 -8.12 22.18
N LEU A 25 -9.94 -8.76 22.26
CA LEU A 25 -9.81 -10.21 22.32
C LEU A 25 -9.46 -10.71 23.73
N PHE A 26 -8.86 -9.84 24.56
CA PHE A 26 -8.41 -10.22 25.89
C PHE A 26 -9.31 -9.61 26.96
N LYS A 27 -9.58 -10.38 28.01
CA LYS A 27 -10.39 -9.95 29.13
C LYS A 27 -9.71 -8.82 29.89
N ARG A 28 -10.48 -7.85 30.32
CA ARG A 28 -10.02 -6.71 31.13
C ARG A 28 -10.78 -6.71 32.45
N GLU A 29 -10.58 -7.76 33.22
CA GLU A 29 -11.19 -7.89 34.55
C GLU A 29 -10.23 -7.30 35.61
N ARG A 30 -10.76 -6.60 36.58
CA ARG A 30 -10.01 -5.98 37.70
C ARG A 30 -8.87 -5.07 37.21
N ALA A 31 -8.78 -3.90 37.78
CA ALA A 31 -7.72 -2.94 37.50
C ALA A 31 -6.89 -2.69 38.74
N ARG A 32 -5.58 -2.53 38.54
CA ARG A 32 -4.62 -2.16 39.56
C ARG A 32 -3.96 -0.82 39.20
N PRO A 33 -3.63 0.03 40.23
CA PRO A 33 -2.88 1.26 39.96
C PRO A 33 -1.43 0.94 39.61
N ILE A 34 -0.92 1.60 38.59
CA ILE A 34 0.50 1.58 38.20
C ILE A 34 0.99 3.02 38.12
N ASN A 35 2.15 3.27 38.69
CA ASN A 35 2.84 4.55 38.57
C ASN A 35 3.87 4.45 37.45
N SER A 36 3.68 5.20 36.38
CA SER A 36 4.70 5.34 35.33
C SER A 36 5.82 6.24 35.83
N LYS A 37 7.05 5.75 35.80
CA LYS A 37 8.24 6.51 36.20
C LYS A 37 8.52 7.66 35.24
N GLU A 38 8.33 7.41 33.94
CA GLU A 38 8.66 8.37 32.87
C GLU A 38 7.57 9.43 32.66
N ALA A 39 6.28 9.07 32.80
CA ALA A 39 5.19 10.01 32.65
C ALA A 39 4.77 10.71 33.95
N HIS A 40 5.37 10.37 35.08
CA HIS A 40 5.03 10.90 36.42
C HIS A 40 3.53 10.88 36.74
N THR A 41 2.81 9.90 36.19
CA THR A 41 1.35 9.78 36.26
C THR A 41 0.96 8.38 36.70
N SER A 42 -0.11 8.30 37.51
CA SER A 42 -0.70 7.01 37.93
C SER A 42 -1.80 6.59 36.93
N TYR A 43 -1.74 5.35 36.48
CA TYR A 43 -2.71 4.75 35.56
C TYR A 43 -3.40 3.55 36.22
N GLN A 44 -4.63 3.27 35.74
CA GLN A 44 -5.33 2.01 36.02
C GLN A 44 -5.01 1.00 34.92
N LEU A 45 -4.45 -0.14 35.29
CA LEU A 45 -4.08 -1.22 34.36
C LEU A 45 -4.85 -2.50 34.73
N PRO A 46 -5.50 -3.18 33.76
CA PRO A 46 -6.09 -4.50 33.96
C PRO A 46 -5.03 -5.52 34.45
N GLU A 47 -5.40 -6.44 35.33
CA GLU A 47 -4.48 -7.44 35.89
C GLU A 47 -3.83 -8.34 34.86
N SER A 48 -4.52 -8.58 33.70
CA SER A 48 -4.04 -9.35 32.60
C SER A 48 -3.00 -8.63 31.70
N TYR A 49 -2.64 -7.38 32.02
CA TYR A 49 -1.69 -6.57 31.27
C TYR A 49 -0.47 -6.21 32.11
N GLU A 50 0.67 -6.11 31.45
CA GLU A 50 1.93 -5.70 32.07
C GLU A 50 2.58 -4.53 31.35
N VAL A 51 3.43 -3.80 32.09
CA VAL A 51 4.22 -2.68 31.58
C VAL A 51 5.69 -2.95 31.80
N ASN A 52 6.49 -2.72 30.77
CA ASN A 52 7.95 -2.71 30.87
C ASN A 52 8.44 -1.27 30.62
N ASP A 53 8.99 -0.65 31.65
CA ASP A 53 9.56 0.72 31.61
C ASP A 53 10.97 0.77 30.97
N SER A 54 11.54 -0.37 30.60
CA SER A 54 12.81 -0.48 29.88
C SER A 54 12.64 -1.45 28.73
N PRO A 55 11.78 -1.13 27.74
CA PRO A 55 11.41 -2.06 26.70
C PRO A 55 12.60 -2.36 25.79
N PRO A 56 12.73 -3.62 25.31
CA PRO A 56 13.65 -3.93 24.24
C PRO A 56 13.28 -3.15 22.97
N PHE A 57 14.26 -2.86 22.12
CA PHE A 57 13.95 -2.33 20.80
C PHE A 57 13.11 -3.34 19.99
N PRO A 58 12.13 -2.87 19.22
CA PRO A 58 11.38 -3.74 18.33
C PRO A 58 12.29 -4.34 17.25
N MET A 59 11.95 -5.53 16.78
CA MET A 59 12.66 -6.22 15.69
C MET A 59 12.36 -5.59 14.32
N ASN A 60 12.52 -4.30 14.19
CA ASN A 60 12.38 -3.56 12.94
C ASN A 60 13.70 -2.86 12.64
N GLU A 61 14.39 -3.30 11.60
CA GLU A 61 15.74 -2.84 11.25
C GLU A 61 15.78 -1.38 10.78
N SER A 62 14.65 -0.80 10.34
CA SER A 62 14.58 0.58 9.86
C SER A 62 14.53 1.64 10.97
N LEU A 63 14.41 1.23 12.23
CA LEU A 63 14.37 2.16 13.37
C LEU A 63 15.76 2.73 13.67
N ASN A 64 15.83 4.06 13.81
CA ASN A 64 17.06 4.82 14.05
C ASN A 64 18.13 4.69 12.94
N GLN A 65 17.74 4.33 11.74
CA GLN A 65 18.61 4.23 10.57
C GLN A 65 18.32 5.33 9.56
N VAL A 66 19.29 5.54 8.67
CA VAL A 66 19.15 6.39 7.49
C VAL A 66 19.07 5.46 6.28
N VAL A 67 17.93 5.46 5.62
CA VAL A 67 17.70 4.72 4.37
C VAL A 67 17.69 5.69 3.22
N ILE A 68 18.39 5.37 2.11
CA ILE A 68 18.47 6.22 0.91
C ILE A 68 18.28 5.34 -0.32
N GLU A 69 17.25 5.66 -1.11
CA GLU A 69 16.90 4.92 -2.33
C GLU A 69 16.85 5.83 -3.56
N GLU A 70 17.11 5.26 -4.73
CA GLU A 70 17.25 5.98 -6.00
C GLU A 70 15.93 6.26 -6.72
N SER A 71 14.84 5.65 -6.22
CA SER A 71 13.50 5.81 -6.75
C SER A 71 12.47 5.61 -5.66
N TRP A 72 11.26 6.16 -5.89
CA TRP A 72 10.14 5.95 -4.98
C TRP A 72 9.80 4.47 -4.81
N ASP A 73 9.78 3.71 -5.89
CA ASP A 73 9.39 2.28 -5.84
C ASP A 73 10.34 1.45 -4.97
N ARG A 74 11.66 1.72 -5.04
CA ARG A 74 12.64 1.09 -4.16
C ARG A 74 12.50 1.54 -2.71
N PHE A 75 12.25 2.82 -2.50
CA PHE A 75 12.03 3.38 -1.18
C PHE A 75 10.77 2.79 -0.54
N GLU A 76 9.66 2.79 -1.28
CA GLU A 76 8.40 2.18 -0.84
C GLU A 76 8.58 0.67 -0.57
N ALA A 77 9.25 -0.07 -1.45
CA ALA A 77 9.55 -1.48 -1.25
C ALA A 77 10.41 -1.72 0.00
N HIS A 78 11.44 -0.90 0.23
CA HIS A 78 12.28 -0.99 1.42
C HIS A 78 11.48 -0.77 2.69
N MET A 79 10.66 0.28 2.73
CA MET A 79 9.81 0.61 3.87
C MET A 79 8.68 -0.41 4.11
N GLN A 80 8.28 -1.16 3.07
CA GLN A 80 7.24 -2.19 3.13
C GLN A 80 7.79 -3.60 3.34
N MET A 81 9.03 -3.88 2.97
CA MET A 81 9.66 -5.19 3.21
C MET A 81 9.67 -5.56 4.68
N ASP A 82 9.80 -4.58 5.55
CA ASP A 82 9.68 -4.78 7.00
C ASP A 82 8.28 -5.33 7.40
N ALA A 83 7.24 -4.98 6.65
CA ALA A 83 5.89 -5.49 6.90
C ALA A 83 5.63 -6.86 6.25
N SER A 84 6.11 -7.11 5.02
CA SER A 84 5.80 -8.32 4.27
C SER A 84 6.66 -9.54 4.64
N ALA A 85 7.94 -9.35 4.95
CA ALA A 85 8.82 -10.43 5.44
C ALA A 85 8.38 -10.93 6.82
N ALA A 86 7.82 -10.05 7.62
CA ALA A 86 7.31 -10.35 8.94
C ALA A 86 5.95 -11.09 8.92
N LEU A 87 5.12 -10.90 7.88
CA LEU A 87 3.81 -11.56 7.74
C LEU A 87 3.90 -13.09 7.74
N SER A 88 5.04 -13.66 7.35
CA SER A 88 5.26 -15.11 7.33
C SER A 88 5.78 -15.68 8.65
N SER A 89 6.30 -14.86 9.57
CA SER A 89 6.98 -15.32 10.80
C SER A 89 6.04 -15.46 12.01
N GLY A 90 4.81 -15.01 11.94
CA GLY A 90 3.81 -15.15 13.01
C GLY A 90 3.91 -14.15 14.17
N ALA A 91 5.02 -13.40 14.30
CA ALA A 91 5.18 -12.31 15.25
C ALA A 91 6.12 -11.26 14.68
N PHE A 92 5.71 -10.00 14.65
CA PHE A 92 6.50 -8.90 14.10
C PHE A 92 6.04 -7.54 14.63
N SER A 93 6.84 -6.50 14.42
CA SER A 93 6.45 -5.14 14.75
C SER A 93 5.82 -4.42 13.56
N VAL A 94 4.79 -3.63 13.81
CA VAL A 94 4.07 -2.84 12.79
C VAL A 94 4.10 -1.38 13.19
N SER A 95 4.55 -0.53 12.28
CA SER A 95 4.50 0.90 12.51
C SER A 95 3.05 1.38 12.67
N ALA A 96 2.77 2.03 13.79
CA ALA A 96 1.46 2.63 14.05
C ALA A 96 1.11 3.78 13.09
N SER A 97 2.04 4.18 12.21
CA SER A 97 1.88 5.27 11.23
C SER A 97 2.09 4.79 9.79
N THR A 98 1.28 3.84 9.32
CA THR A 98 1.44 3.24 7.99
C THR A 98 0.89 4.08 6.83
N SER A 99 0.43 5.29 7.04
CA SER A 99 -0.04 6.15 5.95
C SER A 99 1.14 6.89 5.27
N TRP A 100 1.91 6.19 4.45
CA TRP A 100 2.80 6.81 3.48
C TRP A 100 1.95 7.58 2.46
N ASN A 101 2.06 8.90 2.51
CA ASN A 101 1.23 9.76 1.69
C ASN A 101 1.71 9.75 0.23
N SER A 102 0.80 9.53 -0.70
CA SER A 102 0.99 9.74 -2.15
C SER A 102 1.52 11.14 -2.53
N ARG A 103 1.50 12.10 -1.61
CA ARG A 103 2.08 13.44 -1.79
C ARG A 103 3.60 13.47 -1.95
N LEU A 104 4.31 12.45 -1.45
CA LEU A 104 5.77 12.37 -1.54
C LEU A 104 6.25 11.78 -2.88
N ARG A 105 5.35 11.25 -3.70
CA ARG A 105 5.62 10.49 -4.93
C ARG A 105 5.78 11.34 -6.19
N ALA A 106 5.81 12.66 -6.10
CA ALA A 106 5.61 13.55 -7.26
C ALA A 106 6.85 13.74 -8.16
N GLU A 107 8.05 13.31 -7.77
CA GLU A 107 9.29 13.63 -8.47
C GLU A 107 9.89 12.39 -9.15
N GLN A 108 9.99 12.41 -10.47
CA GLN A 108 10.45 11.27 -11.29
C GLN A 108 11.96 11.00 -11.17
N GLU A 109 12.77 12.03 -10.95
CA GLU A 109 14.22 11.92 -10.84
C GLU A 109 14.73 12.44 -9.49
N ALA A 110 14.41 11.71 -8.43
CA ALA A 110 14.82 12.07 -7.09
C ALA A 110 15.42 10.86 -6.34
N TYR A 111 16.29 11.17 -5.39
CA TYR A 111 16.60 10.27 -4.28
C TYR A 111 15.55 10.46 -3.19
N TYR A 112 15.15 9.37 -2.58
CA TYR A 112 14.28 9.35 -1.42
C TYR A 112 15.06 8.85 -0.23
N ALA A 113 15.08 9.62 0.84
CA ALA A 113 15.76 9.22 2.06
C ALA A 113 14.83 9.37 3.26
N VAL A 114 15.03 8.52 4.26
CA VAL A 114 14.35 8.66 5.55
C VAL A 114 15.35 8.57 6.68
N ARG A 115 15.17 9.41 7.69
CA ARG A 115 15.77 9.26 9.00
C ARG A 115 14.67 9.05 10.03
N SER A 116 14.68 7.91 10.66
CA SER A 116 13.77 7.58 11.75
C SER A 116 14.41 7.84 13.11
N SER A 117 13.62 8.31 14.07
CA SER A 117 13.99 8.38 15.48
C SER A 117 12.90 7.68 16.31
N PHE A 118 13.31 6.73 17.12
CA PHE A 118 12.43 5.92 17.96
C PHE A 118 12.81 6.11 19.42
N VAL A 119 11.90 6.65 20.22
CA VAL A 119 12.12 7.03 21.62
C VAL A 119 11.05 6.37 22.48
N PRO A 120 11.22 5.09 22.86
CA PRO A 120 10.26 4.40 23.71
C PRO A 120 10.39 4.85 25.16
N LEU A 121 9.27 5.08 25.81
CA LEU A 121 9.21 5.30 27.27
C LEU A 121 8.85 4.02 28.00
N TRP A 122 7.86 3.29 27.49
CA TRP A 122 7.47 1.96 28.00
C TRP A 122 6.87 1.10 26.91
N MET A 123 6.73 -0.19 27.22
CA MET A 123 5.96 -1.14 26.43
C MET A 123 4.83 -1.69 27.28
N LEU A 124 3.60 -1.56 26.81
CA LEU A 124 2.42 -2.24 27.35
C LEU A 124 2.20 -3.55 26.60
N TYR A 125 1.95 -4.66 27.29
CA TYR A 125 1.77 -5.94 26.63
C TYR A 125 0.86 -6.91 27.41
N VAL A 126 0.37 -7.95 26.72
CA VAL A 126 -0.39 -9.07 27.31
C VAL A 126 0.55 -10.26 27.46
N PRO A 127 0.91 -10.68 28.68
CA PRO A 127 1.87 -11.76 28.90
C PRO A 127 1.26 -13.14 28.70
N ASN A 128 -0.05 -13.30 28.97
CA ASN A 128 -0.71 -14.60 28.95
C ASN A 128 -1.79 -14.71 27.87
N PRO A 129 -1.54 -15.43 26.75
CA PRO A 129 -2.52 -15.61 25.69
C PRO A 129 -3.75 -16.44 26.10
N ASN A 130 -3.72 -17.14 27.24
CA ASN A 130 -4.87 -17.88 27.75
C ASN A 130 -6.01 -16.99 28.26
N ASP A 131 -5.75 -15.70 28.47
CA ASP A 131 -6.77 -14.72 28.88
C ASP A 131 -7.63 -14.23 27.72
N CYS A 132 -7.43 -14.74 26.52
CA CYS A 132 -8.24 -14.40 25.36
C CYS A 132 -9.64 -15.05 25.42
N ILE A 133 -10.57 -14.45 24.67
CA ILE A 133 -11.96 -14.94 24.60
C ILE A 133 -12.06 -16.31 23.94
N GLU A 134 -13.06 -17.09 24.35
CA GLU A 134 -13.21 -18.49 23.97
C GLU A 134 -13.46 -18.67 22.47
N GLU A 135 -14.21 -17.75 21.85
CA GLU A 135 -14.53 -17.80 20.42
C GLU A 135 -13.29 -17.78 19.49
N ILE A 136 -12.15 -17.27 19.99
CA ILE A 136 -10.88 -17.30 19.24
C ILE A 136 -10.13 -18.57 19.56
N ARG A 137 -10.19 -19.06 20.79
CA ARG A 137 -9.51 -20.28 21.21
C ARG A 137 -10.08 -21.53 20.55
N ASP A 138 -11.38 -21.51 20.22
CA ASP A 138 -12.07 -22.58 19.50
C ASP A 138 -12.99 -22.00 18.39
N PRO A 139 -12.40 -21.47 17.29
CA PRO A 139 -13.16 -20.86 16.23
C PRO A 139 -14.05 -21.87 15.49
N GLN A 140 -15.24 -21.41 15.10
CA GLN A 140 -16.18 -22.21 14.30
C GLN A 140 -15.93 -21.92 12.81
N ILE A 141 -14.91 -22.58 12.25
CA ILE A 141 -14.49 -22.46 10.85
C ILE A 141 -14.36 -23.84 10.23
N PRO A 142 -14.63 -24.00 8.91
CA PRO A 142 -14.39 -25.24 8.19
C PRO A 142 -12.90 -25.62 8.21
N VAL A 143 -12.60 -26.93 8.29
CA VAL A 143 -11.23 -27.47 8.26
C VAL A 143 -11.21 -28.65 7.28
N PRO A 144 -10.19 -28.72 6.39
CA PRO A 144 -9.10 -27.79 6.13
C PRO A 144 -9.57 -26.50 5.44
N PHE A 145 -8.69 -25.50 5.33
CA PHE A 145 -8.94 -24.35 4.47
C PHE A 145 -9.06 -24.80 3.02
N LEU A 146 -10.19 -24.45 2.41
CA LEU A 146 -10.41 -24.62 0.98
C LEU A 146 -10.90 -23.28 0.41
N PRO A 147 -10.56 -22.93 -0.84
CA PRO A 147 -10.98 -21.65 -1.44
C PRO A 147 -12.48 -21.37 -1.38
N GLN A 148 -13.31 -22.39 -1.47
CA GLN A 148 -14.77 -22.28 -1.36
C GLN A 148 -15.25 -21.83 0.03
N HIS A 149 -14.44 -22.04 1.07
CA HIS A 149 -14.73 -21.63 2.44
C HIS A 149 -14.20 -20.23 2.77
N ARG A 150 -13.60 -19.55 1.82
CA ARG A 150 -12.94 -18.25 2.05
C ARG A 150 -13.84 -17.25 2.77
N ARG A 151 -15.13 -17.24 2.46
CA ARG A 151 -16.09 -16.33 3.11
C ARG A 151 -16.13 -16.49 4.63
N ASP A 152 -16.06 -17.72 5.14
CA ASP A 152 -16.12 -18.01 6.57
C ASP A 152 -14.87 -17.46 7.27
N TYR A 153 -13.71 -17.60 6.62
CA TYR A 153 -12.45 -17.04 7.11
C TYR A 153 -12.40 -15.52 7.03
N ASP A 154 -12.86 -14.92 5.94
CA ASP A 154 -12.94 -13.47 5.79
C ASP A 154 -13.89 -12.86 6.83
N GLU A 155 -14.99 -13.53 7.17
CA GLU A 155 -15.90 -13.10 8.23
C GLU A 155 -15.25 -13.20 9.62
N PHE A 156 -14.52 -14.28 9.89
CA PHE A 156 -13.71 -14.42 11.10
C PHE A 156 -12.67 -13.30 11.21
N PHE A 157 -11.88 -13.07 10.16
CA PHE A 157 -10.85 -12.02 10.17
C PHE A 157 -11.44 -10.62 10.27
N ARG A 158 -12.58 -10.36 9.65
CA ARG A 158 -13.27 -9.06 9.77
C ARG A 158 -13.72 -8.78 11.20
N ARG A 159 -14.14 -9.80 11.93
CA ARG A 159 -14.61 -9.68 13.31
C ARG A 159 -13.45 -9.61 14.29
N TYR A 160 -12.53 -10.55 14.21
CA TYR A 160 -11.49 -10.76 15.20
C TYR A 160 -10.11 -10.22 14.80
N GLY A 161 -9.91 -9.92 13.52
CA GLY A 161 -8.62 -9.59 12.94
C GLY A 161 -7.87 -10.81 12.40
N SER A 162 -6.92 -10.58 11.52
CA SER A 162 -5.97 -11.60 11.07
C SER A 162 -4.82 -11.78 12.08
N HIS A 163 -4.54 -10.71 12.82
CA HIS A 163 -3.52 -10.63 13.86
C HIS A 163 -4.12 -10.00 15.11
N TYR A 164 -3.37 -10.05 16.19
CA TYR A 164 -3.70 -9.33 17.41
C TYR A 164 -2.51 -8.53 17.92
N VAL A 165 -2.78 -7.45 18.59
CA VAL A 165 -1.76 -6.62 19.23
C VAL A 165 -1.39 -7.23 20.57
N LYS A 166 -0.26 -7.91 20.60
CA LYS A 166 0.31 -8.52 21.80
C LYS A 166 0.90 -7.46 22.72
N GLY A 167 1.50 -6.40 22.13
CA GLY A 167 2.10 -5.31 22.87
C GLY A 167 2.16 -4.04 22.04
N ALA A 168 2.43 -2.92 22.70
CA ALA A 168 2.64 -1.64 22.06
C ALA A 168 3.74 -0.85 22.75
N TRP A 169 4.68 -0.32 21.97
CA TRP A 169 5.64 0.67 22.45
C TRP A 169 4.98 2.03 22.48
N VAL A 170 5.18 2.72 23.57
CA VAL A 170 4.63 4.06 23.82
C VAL A 170 5.76 5.04 24.05
N GLY A 171 5.70 6.19 23.43
CA GLY A 171 6.74 7.21 23.48
C GLY A 171 6.60 8.22 22.36
N GLY A 172 7.73 8.55 21.71
CA GLY A 172 7.82 9.41 20.53
C GLY A 172 8.51 8.73 19.36
N LYS A 173 7.99 8.97 18.15
CA LYS A 173 8.58 8.51 16.88
C LYS A 173 8.54 9.63 15.87
N SER A 174 9.64 9.88 15.19
CA SER A 174 9.68 10.81 14.07
C SER A 174 10.36 10.17 12.88
N MET A 175 9.88 10.51 11.69
CA MET A 175 10.46 10.15 10.41
C MET A 175 10.59 11.42 9.58
N LEU A 176 11.81 11.77 9.23
CA LEU A 176 12.11 12.86 8.33
C LEU A 176 12.34 12.25 6.95
N VAL A 177 11.42 12.51 6.04
CA VAL A 177 11.47 12.00 4.67
C VAL A 177 11.97 13.10 3.76
N PHE A 178 13.05 12.83 3.06
CA PHE A 178 13.71 13.75 2.14
C PHE A 178 13.44 13.33 0.70
N THR A 179 13.04 14.29 -0.12
CA THR A 179 13.04 14.16 -1.58
C THR A 179 14.15 15.07 -2.11
N VAL A 180 15.17 14.49 -2.74
CA VAL A 180 16.34 15.20 -3.26
C VAL A 180 16.39 15.03 -4.77
N LEU A 181 16.18 16.11 -5.52
CA LEU A 181 16.22 16.05 -6.99
C LEU A 181 17.62 15.65 -7.48
N LYS A 182 17.70 14.74 -8.45
CA LYS A 182 18.98 14.35 -9.07
C LYS A 182 19.66 15.52 -9.79
N SER A 183 18.89 16.51 -10.24
CA SER A 183 19.38 17.77 -10.80
C SER A 183 20.17 18.62 -9.81
N SER A 184 20.08 18.36 -8.51
CA SER A 184 20.88 19.04 -7.48
C SER A 184 22.35 18.61 -7.44
N HIS A 185 22.71 17.56 -8.21
CA HIS A 185 24.06 16.98 -8.24
C HIS A 185 24.54 16.46 -6.88
N MET A 186 23.61 16.09 -5.99
CA MET A 186 23.92 15.34 -4.77
C MET A 186 23.93 13.85 -5.06
N ASN A 187 24.89 13.12 -4.48
CA ASN A 187 24.92 11.66 -4.47
C ASN A 187 24.42 11.12 -3.11
N LYS A 188 24.35 9.80 -2.98
CA LYS A 188 23.90 9.15 -1.73
C LYS A 188 24.78 9.49 -0.53
N GLU A 189 26.08 9.58 -0.73
CA GLU A 189 27.07 9.93 0.29
C GLU A 189 26.89 11.37 0.78
N ASP A 190 26.64 12.31 -0.13
CA ASP A 190 26.32 13.71 0.20
C ASP A 190 25.04 13.81 1.03
N ILE A 191 23.99 13.09 0.64
CA ILE A 191 22.69 13.05 1.34
C ILE A 191 22.89 12.48 2.75
N GLN A 192 23.60 11.35 2.86
CA GLN A 192 23.89 10.71 4.15
C GLN A 192 24.70 11.63 5.07
N ALA A 193 25.72 12.30 4.53
CA ALA A 193 26.53 13.26 5.27
C ALA A 193 25.69 14.45 5.76
N GLY A 194 24.83 15.01 4.89
CA GLY A 194 23.92 16.09 5.25
C GLY A 194 22.92 15.71 6.35
N ILE A 195 22.33 14.51 6.26
CA ILE A 195 21.41 14.00 7.30
C ILE A 195 22.16 13.80 8.63
N LYS A 196 23.36 13.19 8.61
CA LYS A 196 24.17 13.02 9.83
C LYS A 196 24.57 14.35 10.45
N ALA A 197 24.97 15.32 9.65
CA ALA A 197 25.37 16.65 10.11
C ALA A 197 24.21 17.45 10.73
N SER A 198 22.98 17.27 10.21
CA SER A 198 21.79 17.98 10.69
C SER A 198 21.40 17.62 12.11
N PHE A 199 21.81 16.43 12.60
CA PHE A 199 21.41 15.88 13.90
C PHE A 199 22.60 15.37 14.70
N SER A 200 23.73 16.03 14.57
CA SER A 200 24.91 15.79 15.39
C SER A 200 24.88 16.69 16.61
N ALA A 201 25.02 16.09 17.80
CA ALA A 201 25.12 16.83 19.06
C ALA A 201 26.35 17.74 19.16
N VAL A 202 27.28 17.66 18.20
CA VAL A 202 28.44 18.52 18.10
C VAL A 202 28.05 19.75 17.29
N SER A 203 27.90 20.89 17.97
CA SER A 203 27.75 22.18 17.31
C SER A 203 28.99 22.45 16.41
N ALA A 204 28.79 22.23 15.11
CA ALA A 204 29.81 22.53 14.13
C ALA A 204 29.93 24.06 13.98
N SER A 205 31.12 24.59 14.11
CA SER A 205 31.37 26.01 13.82
C SER A 205 31.13 26.28 12.33
N ALA A 206 30.59 27.48 12.03
CA ALA A 206 30.35 27.92 10.67
C ALA A 206 31.57 27.71 9.77
N GLY A 207 31.38 27.10 8.58
CA GLY A 207 32.45 26.81 7.62
C GLY A 207 33.06 25.41 7.70
N THR A 208 32.64 24.58 8.63
CA THR A 208 33.06 23.15 8.65
C THR A 208 32.45 22.36 7.51
N LYS A 209 33.08 21.25 7.10
CA LYS A 209 32.49 20.32 6.10
C LYS A 209 31.08 19.81 6.48
N GLN A 210 30.82 19.65 7.79
CA GLN A 210 29.54 19.25 8.31
C GLN A 210 28.45 20.28 8.07
N GLU A 211 28.73 21.57 8.37
CA GLU A 211 27.77 22.65 8.13
C GLU A 211 27.49 22.83 6.63
N GLN A 212 28.53 22.74 5.78
CA GLN A 212 28.36 22.78 4.32
C GLN A 212 27.49 21.64 3.80
N SER A 213 27.67 20.42 4.31
CA SER A 213 26.81 19.26 3.93
C SER A 213 25.37 19.46 4.36
N LYS A 214 25.14 19.99 5.55
CA LYS A 214 23.80 20.31 6.08
C LYS A 214 23.12 21.39 5.24
N GLU A 215 23.81 22.50 4.93
CA GLU A 215 23.28 23.57 4.07
C GLU A 215 22.97 23.06 2.66
N LYS A 216 23.87 22.26 2.08
CA LYS A 216 23.66 21.66 0.76
C LYS A 216 22.38 20.79 0.74
N LEU A 217 22.20 19.95 1.75
CA LEU A 217 20.98 19.14 1.89
C LEU A 217 19.74 20.03 2.03
N ARG A 218 19.76 21.00 2.94
CA ARG A 218 18.65 21.93 3.18
C ARG A 218 18.22 22.67 1.91
N ASN A 219 19.17 23.13 1.11
CA ASN A 219 18.90 23.89 -0.11
C ASN A 219 18.51 23.02 -1.31
N SER A 220 18.78 21.69 -1.24
CA SER A 220 18.59 20.76 -2.36
C SER A 220 17.51 19.71 -2.12
N SER A 221 16.85 19.74 -0.96
CA SER A 221 15.84 18.76 -0.60
C SER A 221 14.56 19.39 -0.09
N GLN A 222 13.47 18.66 -0.26
CA GLN A 222 12.22 18.88 0.46
C GLN A 222 12.17 17.88 1.61
N CYS A 223 11.95 18.36 2.84
CA CYS A 223 11.82 17.52 4.03
C CYS A 223 10.37 17.52 4.52
N THR A 224 9.79 16.35 4.62
CA THR A 224 8.47 16.13 5.24
C THR A 224 8.66 15.38 6.55
N VAL A 225 8.04 15.88 7.62
CA VAL A 225 8.08 15.25 8.94
C VAL A 225 6.79 14.46 9.17
N ILE A 226 6.96 13.19 9.54
CA ILE A 226 5.86 12.31 9.94
C ILE A 226 6.22 11.77 11.31
N GLY A 227 5.29 11.85 12.27
CA GLY A 227 5.61 11.33 13.61
C GLY A 227 4.43 11.34 14.55
N LYS A 228 4.72 10.88 15.77
CA LYS A 228 3.77 10.78 16.88
C LYS A 228 4.50 10.98 18.21
N GLY A 229 3.76 11.44 19.20
CA GLY A 229 4.26 11.69 20.55
C GLY A 229 5.03 13.00 20.66
N GLY A 230 5.01 13.58 21.84
CA GLY A 230 5.52 14.93 22.09
C GLY A 230 4.62 16.04 21.53
N ASP A 231 5.15 17.24 21.47
CA ASP A 231 4.47 18.42 20.90
C ASP A 231 4.50 18.38 19.38
N GLU A 232 3.33 18.50 18.74
CA GLU A 232 3.19 18.40 17.29
C GLU A 232 3.82 19.59 16.53
N VAL A 233 3.84 20.78 17.16
CA VAL A 233 4.46 21.98 16.54
C VAL A 233 5.97 21.84 16.51
N LEU A 234 6.54 21.36 17.62
CA LEU A 234 7.99 21.08 17.70
C LEU A 234 8.37 19.92 16.78
N LEU A 235 7.53 18.89 16.65
CA LEU A 235 7.73 17.81 15.70
C LEU A 235 7.78 18.34 14.26
N ALA A 236 6.82 19.17 13.86
CA ALA A 236 6.77 19.76 12.53
C ALA A 236 7.98 20.69 12.26
N ALA A 237 8.45 21.42 13.29
CA ALA A 237 9.62 22.30 13.19
C ALA A 237 10.92 21.55 12.86
N MET A 238 10.99 20.24 13.07
CA MET A 238 12.16 19.42 12.70
C MET A 238 12.42 19.40 11.18
N SER A 239 11.47 19.81 10.35
CA SER A 239 11.67 20.00 8.91
C SER A 239 12.74 21.06 8.58
N SER A 240 13.03 21.96 9.49
CA SER A 240 14.11 22.94 9.38
C SER A 240 15.52 22.34 9.49
N LEU A 241 15.63 21.05 9.83
CA LEU A 241 16.89 20.34 10.07
C LEU A 241 17.73 20.96 11.20
N ASP A 242 17.05 21.46 12.23
CA ASP A 242 17.69 22.07 13.38
C ASP A 242 17.73 21.09 14.57
N GLN A 243 18.94 20.89 15.10
CA GLN A 243 19.16 20.05 16.29
C GLN A 243 18.36 20.56 17.50
N GLN A 244 18.24 21.87 17.66
CA GLN A 244 17.50 22.45 18.78
C GLN A 244 15.99 22.10 18.70
N ALA A 245 15.41 22.06 17.51
CA ALA A 245 14.02 21.63 17.32
C ALA A 245 13.85 20.17 17.75
N TYR A 246 14.79 19.30 17.38
CA TYR A 246 14.78 17.89 17.78
C TYR A 246 14.91 17.72 19.30
N ASP A 247 15.87 18.39 19.92
CA ASP A 247 16.09 18.32 21.38
C ASP A 247 14.89 18.88 22.17
N SER A 248 14.25 19.90 21.64
CA SER A 248 13.03 20.48 22.22
C SER A 248 11.86 19.51 22.14
N TRP A 249 11.66 18.87 20.99
CA TRP A 249 10.64 17.86 20.81
C TRP A 249 10.84 16.66 21.76
N LEU A 250 12.07 16.14 21.90
CA LEU A 250 12.39 15.03 22.79
C LEU A 250 11.92 15.27 24.23
N LYS A 251 12.06 16.50 24.74
CA LYS A 251 11.67 16.88 26.11
C LYS A 251 10.17 16.84 26.34
N THR A 252 9.37 16.94 25.27
CA THR A 252 7.90 16.94 25.38
C THR A 252 7.28 15.54 25.24
N ILE A 253 8.06 14.52 24.89
CA ILE A 253 7.54 13.15 24.73
C ILE A 253 6.93 12.59 26.03
N PRO A 254 7.53 12.75 27.22
CA PRO A 254 6.93 12.28 28.46
C PRO A 254 5.59 12.94 28.81
N GLU A 255 5.35 14.16 28.35
CA GLU A 255 4.12 14.91 28.59
C GLU A 255 2.98 14.46 27.67
N ASN A 256 3.31 14.03 26.45
CA ASN A 256 2.33 13.57 25.45
C ASN A 256 2.82 12.28 24.75
N PRO A 257 2.94 11.15 25.46
CA PRO A 257 3.37 9.89 24.88
C PRO A 257 2.25 9.24 24.07
N GLN A 258 2.59 8.69 22.91
CA GLN A 258 1.65 8.00 22.03
C GLN A 258 2.14 6.61 21.66
N VAL A 259 1.24 5.78 21.13
CA VAL A 259 1.61 4.48 20.56
C VAL A 259 2.43 4.71 19.30
N ILE A 260 3.68 4.25 19.31
CA ILE A 260 4.66 4.48 18.25
C ILE A 260 5.00 3.23 17.44
N GLU A 261 4.82 2.05 18.04
CA GLU A 261 5.06 0.75 17.39
C GLU A 261 4.16 -0.30 18.02
N LEU A 262 3.81 -1.36 17.27
CA LEU A 262 2.97 -2.47 17.74
C LEU A 262 3.74 -3.78 17.65
N ASP A 263 3.68 -4.58 18.72
CA ASP A 263 4.05 -5.99 18.72
C ASP A 263 2.80 -6.81 18.39
N VAL A 264 2.81 -7.50 17.25
CA VAL A 264 1.65 -8.23 16.75
C VAL A 264 1.98 -9.70 16.51
N ALA A 265 0.96 -10.54 16.65
CA ALA A 265 1.08 -11.96 16.34
C ALA A 265 -0.14 -12.44 15.55
N GLY A 266 0.04 -13.48 14.75
CA GLY A 266 -1.05 -14.11 14.02
C GLY A 266 -2.13 -14.64 14.95
N ILE A 267 -3.41 -14.41 14.62
CA ILE A 267 -4.52 -14.83 15.48
C ILE A 267 -4.57 -16.35 15.66
N TRP A 268 -4.03 -17.11 14.72
CA TRP A 268 -3.92 -18.58 14.79
C TRP A 268 -3.06 -19.06 15.96
N THR A 269 -2.17 -18.20 16.51
CA THR A 269 -1.36 -18.55 17.70
C THR A 269 -2.20 -18.62 18.99
N LEU A 270 -3.41 -18.08 18.99
CA LEU A 270 -4.35 -18.13 20.09
C LEU A 270 -5.29 -19.36 20.04
N VAL A 271 -5.30 -20.10 18.92
CA VAL A 271 -6.21 -21.21 18.66
C VAL A 271 -5.64 -22.50 19.28
N ARG A 272 -6.49 -23.26 19.99
CA ARG A 272 -6.08 -24.51 20.66
C ARG A 272 -5.91 -25.67 19.69
N ASP A 273 -6.82 -25.79 18.72
CA ASP A 273 -6.84 -26.84 17.72
C ASP A 273 -5.80 -26.55 16.62
N PRO A 274 -4.76 -27.40 16.46
CA PRO A 274 -3.72 -27.18 15.46
C PRO A 274 -4.23 -27.15 14.02
N ASP A 275 -5.25 -27.94 13.70
CA ASP A 275 -5.80 -27.99 12.34
C ASP A 275 -6.54 -26.70 12.01
N LYS A 276 -7.32 -26.15 12.97
CA LYS A 276 -7.95 -24.84 12.84
C LYS A 276 -6.93 -23.70 12.77
N ALA A 277 -5.87 -23.78 13.58
CA ALA A 277 -4.78 -22.81 13.55
C ALA A 277 -4.08 -22.78 12.19
N ASN A 278 -3.73 -23.96 11.66
CA ASN A 278 -3.15 -24.08 10.32
C ASN A 278 -4.07 -23.58 9.24
N ALA A 279 -5.35 -23.90 9.30
CA ALA A 279 -6.33 -23.45 8.32
C ALA A 279 -6.48 -21.91 8.31
N LEU A 280 -6.48 -21.24 9.48
CA LEU A 280 -6.44 -19.77 9.56
C LEU A 280 -5.16 -19.18 8.96
N MET A 281 -4.01 -19.79 9.27
CA MET A 281 -2.72 -19.35 8.73
C MET A 281 -2.68 -19.49 7.21
N GLU A 282 -3.18 -20.59 6.65
CA GLU A 282 -3.26 -20.82 5.20
C GLU A 282 -4.20 -19.82 4.52
N ALA A 283 -5.39 -19.60 5.10
CA ALA A 283 -6.35 -18.63 4.60
C ALA A 283 -5.77 -17.21 4.57
N TYR A 284 -5.02 -16.83 5.63
CA TYR A 284 -4.33 -15.56 5.67
C TYR A 284 -3.21 -15.46 4.62
N ARG A 285 -2.36 -16.51 4.53
CA ARG A 285 -1.30 -16.56 3.52
C ARG A 285 -1.86 -16.41 2.11
N GLU A 286 -2.93 -17.11 1.80
CA GLU A 286 -3.59 -16.98 0.50
C GLU A 286 -4.09 -15.54 0.27
N ALA A 287 -4.67 -14.92 1.30
CA ALA A 287 -5.18 -13.54 1.21
C ALA A 287 -4.07 -12.49 1.01
N VAL A 288 -2.87 -12.66 1.60
CA VAL A 288 -1.75 -11.71 1.48
C VAL A 288 -0.85 -11.97 0.27
N THR A 289 -0.84 -13.19 -0.25
CA THR A 289 -0.16 -13.51 -1.51
C THR A 289 -1.02 -13.20 -2.73
N PHE A 290 -2.20 -12.61 -2.51
CA PHE A 290 -3.10 -12.18 -3.54
C PHE A 290 -2.51 -11.01 -4.33
N ASP A 291 -1.93 -11.32 -5.49
CA ASP A 291 -1.52 -10.31 -6.44
C ASP A 291 -2.76 -9.53 -6.91
N PRO A 292 -2.77 -8.20 -6.88
CA PRO A 292 -3.89 -7.41 -7.37
C PRO A 292 -4.09 -7.65 -8.88
N ILE A 293 -5.33 -7.50 -9.35
CA ILE A 293 -5.61 -7.47 -10.78
C ILE A 293 -4.96 -6.22 -11.36
N LYS A 294 -3.95 -6.41 -12.20
CA LYS A 294 -3.16 -5.33 -12.79
C LYS A 294 -3.66 -4.90 -14.16
N ALA A 295 -4.31 -5.80 -14.88
CA ALA A 295 -4.89 -5.46 -16.17
C ALA A 295 -6.14 -6.28 -16.43
N VAL A 296 -7.13 -5.66 -17.08
CA VAL A 296 -8.31 -6.33 -17.59
C VAL A 296 -8.60 -5.84 -19.01
N PHE A 297 -8.59 -6.75 -19.97
CA PHE A 297 -8.90 -6.43 -21.36
C PHE A 297 -9.78 -7.49 -22.00
N ASP A 298 -10.47 -7.12 -23.09
CA ASP A 298 -11.34 -8.02 -23.82
C ASP A 298 -10.75 -8.43 -25.20
N ILE A 299 -10.95 -9.70 -25.53
CA ILE A 299 -10.75 -10.21 -26.91
C ILE A 299 -12.01 -11.01 -27.27
N GLY A 300 -12.80 -10.48 -28.19
CA GLY A 300 -14.10 -11.07 -28.54
C GLY A 300 -15.09 -11.01 -27.35
N SER A 301 -15.67 -12.15 -27.00
CA SER A 301 -16.56 -12.29 -25.84
C SER A 301 -15.82 -12.59 -24.53
N ASP A 302 -14.52 -12.82 -24.60
CA ASP A 302 -13.71 -13.19 -23.46
C ASP A 302 -13.06 -11.95 -22.80
N LEU A 303 -13.02 -11.95 -21.47
CA LEU A 303 -12.23 -11.04 -20.64
C LEU A 303 -11.01 -11.76 -20.11
N TYR A 304 -9.90 -11.07 -20.10
CA TYR A 304 -8.62 -11.55 -19.59
C TYR A 304 -8.22 -10.70 -18.39
N PHE A 305 -8.10 -11.33 -17.25
CA PHE A 305 -7.71 -10.69 -16.00
C PHE A 305 -6.29 -11.10 -15.66
N VAL A 306 -5.39 -10.14 -15.54
CA VAL A 306 -3.97 -10.40 -15.35
C VAL A 306 -3.56 -10.13 -13.92
N ARG A 307 -2.83 -11.08 -13.33
CA ARG A 307 -2.21 -11.01 -12.01
C ARG A 307 -0.78 -11.51 -12.08
N GLY A 308 0.18 -10.68 -11.67
CA GLY A 308 1.59 -11.04 -11.78
C GLY A 308 1.95 -11.42 -13.21
N SER A 309 2.41 -12.66 -13.40
CA SER A 309 2.76 -13.23 -14.73
C SER A 309 1.69 -14.16 -15.30
N LYS A 310 0.48 -14.21 -14.71
CA LYS A 310 -0.60 -15.11 -15.11
C LYS A 310 -1.85 -14.35 -15.51
N TYR A 311 -2.68 -14.97 -16.32
CA TYR A 311 -4.02 -14.49 -16.62
C TYR A 311 -5.08 -15.54 -16.35
N VAL A 312 -6.30 -15.07 -16.09
CA VAL A 312 -7.53 -15.87 -16.06
C VAL A 312 -8.45 -15.37 -17.15
N ARG A 313 -8.97 -16.27 -17.96
CA ARG A 313 -9.97 -16.00 -18.99
C ARG A 313 -11.36 -16.21 -18.44
N TYR A 314 -12.24 -15.23 -18.65
CA TYR A 314 -13.65 -15.31 -18.34
C TYR A 314 -14.49 -15.09 -19.60
N ASN A 315 -15.31 -16.08 -19.97
CA ASN A 315 -16.25 -15.94 -21.08
C ASN A 315 -17.58 -15.37 -20.59
N ARG A 316 -17.92 -14.17 -21.08
CA ARG A 316 -19.12 -13.43 -20.63
C ARG A 316 -20.43 -14.09 -21.06
N GLU A 317 -20.47 -14.71 -22.23
CA GLU A 317 -21.68 -15.36 -22.76
C GLU A 317 -21.99 -16.66 -22.03
N LYS A 318 -20.95 -17.45 -21.78
CA LYS A 318 -21.07 -18.73 -21.07
C LYS A 318 -21.02 -18.60 -19.55
N LYS A 319 -20.68 -17.42 -19.05
CA LYS A 319 -20.40 -17.17 -17.61
C LYS A 319 -19.41 -18.17 -17.03
N LEU A 320 -18.36 -18.48 -17.76
CA LEU A 320 -17.39 -19.53 -17.43
C LEU A 320 -16.00 -18.95 -17.23
N THR A 321 -15.41 -19.26 -16.09
CA THR A 321 -14.00 -18.96 -15.75
C THR A 321 -13.13 -20.16 -16.09
N TYR A 322 -11.99 -19.91 -16.73
CA TYR A 322 -11.02 -20.93 -17.08
C TYR A 322 -9.85 -20.90 -16.11
N VAL A 323 -9.09 -22.00 -16.05
CA VAL A 323 -7.90 -22.10 -15.20
C VAL A 323 -6.84 -21.07 -15.58
N PRO A 324 -6.06 -20.55 -14.60
CA PRO A 324 -4.99 -19.60 -14.87
C PRO A 324 -3.90 -20.17 -15.76
N LYS A 325 -3.37 -19.31 -16.61
CA LYS A 325 -2.23 -19.63 -17.49
C LYS A 325 -1.19 -18.50 -17.45
N PRO A 326 0.09 -18.79 -17.76
CA PRO A 326 1.09 -17.76 -17.98
C PRO A 326 0.66 -16.78 -19.09
N ILE A 327 0.89 -15.47 -18.88
CA ILE A 327 0.54 -14.46 -19.87
C ILE A 327 1.28 -14.65 -21.20
N ILE A 328 2.49 -15.18 -21.17
CA ILE A 328 3.29 -15.50 -22.37
C ILE A 328 2.68 -16.61 -23.23
N GLU A 329 1.82 -17.48 -22.68
CA GLU A 329 1.06 -18.45 -23.50
C GLU A 329 -0.02 -17.77 -24.34
N LEU A 330 -0.60 -16.65 -23.86
CA LEU A 330 -1.56 -15.85 -24.62
C LEU A 330 -0.85 -14.90 -25.57
N LEU A 331 0.23 -14.28 -25.12
CA LEU A 331 0.98 -13.24 -25.82
C LEU A 331 2.48 -13.59 -25.82
N PRO A 332 2.92 -14.55 -26.67
CA PRO A 332 4.34 -14.96 -26.72
C PRO A 332 5.30 -13.82 -27.06
N VAL A 333 4.82 -12.80 -27.77
CA VAL A 333 5.59 -11.61 -28.16
C VAL A 333 6.09 -10.80 -26.94
N LEU A 334 5.61 -11.05 -25.74
CA LEU A 334 6.08 -10.38 -24.53
C LEU A 334 7.38 -11.00 -23.97
N GLU A 335 7.72 -12.22 -24.39
CA GLU A 335 8.89 -12.94 -23.89
C GLU A 335 10.18 -12.24 -24.32
N GLY A 336 11.07 -11.97 -23.36
CA GLY A 336 12.33 -11.27 -23.59
C GLY A 336 12.24 -9.76 -23.76
N GLU A 337 11.04 -9.18 -23.82
CA GLU A 337 10.84 -7.73 -23.94
C GLU A 337 10.74 -7.00 -22.59
N GLY A 338 10.78 -7.75 -21.47
CA GLY A 338 10.61 -7.21 -20.11
C GLY A 338 9.15 -6.94 -19.75
N PHE A 339 8.19 -7.55 -20.47
CA PHE A 339 6.76 -7.43 -20.27
C PHE A 339 6.10 -8.74 -19.78
N GLU A 340 6.87 -9.65 -19.21
CA GLU A 340 6.36 -10.89 -18.61
C GLU A 340 5.46 -10.63 -17.37
N LYS A 341 5.63 -9.43 -16.78
CA LYS A 341 4.69 -8.84 -15.82
C LYS A 341 4.23 -7.52 -16.40
N ILE A 342 2.94 -7.31 -16.47
CA ILE A 342 2.34 -6.09 -17.01
C ILE A 342 1.72 -5.24 -15.89
N ASP A 343 1.74 -3.92 -16.05
CA ASP A 343 1.17 -3.01 -15.06
C ASP A 343 -0.27 -2.64 -15.40
N GLU A 344 -0.60 -2.55 -16.70
CA GLU A 344 -1.94 -2.30 -17.21
C GLU A 344 -2.04 -2.79 -18.66
N ALA A 345 -3.25 -3.10 -19.13
CA ALA A 345 -3.55 -3.30 -20.55
C ALA A 345 -5.00 -2.97 -20.87
N PHE A 346 -5.22 -2.33 -22.01
CA PHE A 346 -6.56 -2.10 -22.55
C PHE A 346 -6.58 -2.25 -24.08
N ARG A 347 -7.76 -2.60 -24.59
CA ARG A 347 -8.04 -2.60 -26.02
C ARG A 347 -8.48 -1.21 -26.49
N GLY A 348 -8.00 -0.78 -27.63
CA GLY A 348 -8.33 0.51 -28.25
C GLY A 348 -9.74 0.56 -28.85
N LYS A 349 -10.74 -0.04 -28.19
CA LYS A 349 -12.12 -0.17 -28.65
C LYS A 349 -12.75 1.19 -28.95
N ASN A 350 -13.20 1.36 -30.22
CA ASN A 350 -13.77 2.60 -30.75
C ASN A 350 -12.81 3.81 -30.73
N LEU A 351 -11.52 3.59 -30.49
CA LEU A 351 -10.52 4.64 -30.63
C LEU A 351 -10.08 4.78 -32.08
N VAL A 352 -9.79 6.03 -32.45
CA VAL A 352 -9.20 6.38 -33.74
C VAL A 352 -7.92 7.18 -33.48
N SER A 353 -6.83 6.81 -34.14
CA SER A 353 -5.57 7.56 -34.05
C SER A 353 -5.69 8.92 -34.73
N PRO A 354 -4.76 9.86 -34.48
CA PRO A 354 -4.73 11.16 -35.18
C PRO A 354 -4.60 11.03 -36.70
N GLN A 355 -4.06 9.90 -37.18
CA GLN A 355 -3.92 9.59 -38.62
C GLN A 355 -5.15 8.87 -39.22
N GLY A 356 -6.21 8.65 -38.39
CA GLY A 356 -7.45 7.99 -38.81
C GLY A 356 -7.41 6.47 -38.78
N GLU A 357 -6.35 5.85 -38.19
CA GLU A 357 -6.28 4.40 -37.95
C GLU A 357 -7.30 3.97 -36.91
N LYS A 358 -8.12 2.98 -37.20
CA LYS A 358 -9.02 2.36 -36.20
C LYS A 358 -8.21 1.46 -35.28
N LEU A 359 -8.34 1.69 -33.97
CA LEU A 359 -7.56 0.98 -32.97
C LEU A 359 -8.35 -0.17 -32.30
N ASP A 360 -9.54 -0.50 -32.81
CA ASP A 360 -10.41 -1.55 -32.23
C ASP A 360 -9.74 -2.91 -32.08
N ARG A 361 -8.77 -3.22 -32.95
CA ARG A 361 -8.02 -4.48 -32.94
C ARG A 361 -6.62 -4.35 -32.35
N LYS A 362 -6.36 -3.24 -31.66
CA LYS A 362 -5.08 -2.98 -31.00
C LYS A 362 -5.20 -3.13 -29.49
N LEU A 363 -4.30 -3.92 -28.91
CA LEU A 363 -4.11 -4.08 -27.47
C LEU A 363 -2.88 -3.28 -27.05
N PHE A 364 -3.06 -2.36 -26.12
CA PHE A 364 -2.00 -1.58 -25.51
C PHE A 364 -1.63 -2.22 -24.17
N ILE A 365 -0.35 -2.51 -23.98
CA ILE A 365 0.19 -3.12 -22.75
C ILE A 365 1.25 -2.19 -22.18
N PHE A 366 1.13 -1.90 -20.90
CA PHE A 366 1.98 -0.95 -20.19
C PHE A 366 2.88 -1.68 -19.19
N ARG A 367 4.14 -1.27 -19.17
CA ARG A 367 5.11 -1.68 -18.17
C ARG A 367 6.03 -0.52 -17.84
N GLN A 368 5.91 0.01 -16.58
CA GLN A 368 6.63 1.22 -16.16
C GLN A 368 6.33 2.40 -17.12
N ASP A 369 7.34 2.98 -17.72
CA ASP A 369 7.27 4.09 -18.67
C ASP A 369 7.22 3.65 -20.15
N ARG A 370 7.00 2.35 -20.43
CA ARG A 370 7.00 1.76 -21.78
C ARG A 370 5.65 1.15 -22.13
N VAL A 371 5.33 1.18 -23.41
CA VAL A 371 4.10 0.64 -23.97
C VAL A 371 4.44 -0.30 -25.16
N ILE A 372 3.80 -1.46 -25.19
CA ILE A 372 3.71 -2.34 -26.36
C ILE A 372 2.32 -2.19 -26.97
N ARG A 373 2.24 -2.19 -28.31
CA ARG A 373 0.98 -2.29 -29.05
C ARG A 373 0.96 -3.58 -29.85
N ILE A 374 -0.06 -4.40 -29.62
CA ILE A 374 -0.23 -5.70 -30.27
C ILE A 374 -1.44 -5.64 -31.20
N ASP A 375 -1.29 -6.15 -32.38
CA ASP A 375 -2.39 -6.40 -33.31
C ASP A 375 -3.09 -7.71 -32.95
N LEU A 376 -4.38 -7.65 -32.63
CA LEU A 376 -5.15 -8.81 -32.16
C LEU A 376 -5.57 -9.77 -33.28
N ASP A 377 -5.40 -9.42 -34.53
CA ASP A 377 -5.66 -10.31 -35.66
C ASP A 377 -4.44 -11.19 -36.01
N THR A 378 -3.25 -10.63 -35.83
CA THR A 378 -1.98 -11.34 -36.09
C THR A 378 -1.31 -11.84 -34.81
N MET A 379 -1.71 -11.34 -33.63
CA MET A 379 -1.08 -11.55 -32.32
C MET A 379 0.40 -11.13 -32.30
N ALA A 380 0.78 -10.22 -33.17
CA ALA A 380 2.14 -9.69 -33.32
C ALA A 380 2.24 -8.28 -32.75
N MET A 381 3.43 -7.91 -32.27
CA MET A 381 3.74 -6.53 -31.87
C MET A 381 3.85 -5.66 -33.13
N ASP A 382 3.22 -4.48 -33.05
CA ASP A 382 3.30 -3.50 -34.13
C ASP A 382 4.76 -3.02 -34.31
N PRO A 383 5.19 -2.72 -35.56
CA PRO A 383 6.55 -2.24 -35.83
C PRO A 383 6.87 -0.95 -35.05
N GLY A 384 8.09 -0.88 -34.53
CA GLY A 384 8.57 0.28 -33.78
C GLY A 384 8.13 0.33 -32.30
N TYR A 385 7.53 -0.74 -31.77
CA TYR A 385 7.27 -0.93 -30.34
C TYR A 385 8.34 -1.86 -29.73
N PRO A 386 8.60 -1.78 -28.42
CA PRO A 386 7.95 -0.92 -27.41
C PRO A 386 8.38 0.56 -27.55
N LYS A 387 7.46 1.48 -27.17
CA LYS A 387 7.67 2.93 -27.17
C LYS A 387 7.62 3.51 -25.76
N PRO A 388 8.34 4.65 -25.51
CA PRO A 388 8.14 5.41 -24.31
C PRO A 388 6.70 5.91 -24.17
N LEU A 389 6.18 5.89 -22.96
CA LEU A 389 4.82 6.35 -22.63
C LEU A 389 4.56 7.78 -23.11
N ALA A 390 5.52 8.69 -22.86
CA ALA A 390 5.41 10.10 -23.23
C ALA A 390 5.50 10.34 -24.76
N GLU A 391 6.11 9.43 -25.52
CA GLU A 391 6.11 9.49 -27.00
C GLU A 391 4.74 9.13 -27.56
N LEU A 392 4.12 8.09 -26.99
CA LEU A 392 2.83 7.60 -27.49
C LEU A 392 1.67 8.49 -27.05
N PHE A 393 1.77 9.11 -25.87
CA PHE A 393 0.76 10.00 -25.30
C PHE A 393 1.40 11.36 -24.95
N PRO A 394 1.52 12.27 -25.93
CA PRO A 394 2.19 13.56 -25.74
C PRO A 394 1.56 14.37 -24.60
N GLY A 395 2.40 14.91 -23.71
CA GLY A 395 1.93 15.65 -22.54
C GLY A 395 1.48 14.76 -21.38
N MET A 396 1.84 13.47 -21.37
CA MET A 396 1.52 12.55 -20.26
C MET A 396 1.95 13.15 -18.92
N PRO A 397 1.00 13.39 -17.99
CA PRO A 397 1.33 14.01 -16.71
C PRO A 397 1.84 13.02 -15.66
N PHE A 398 1.90 11.73 -16.01
CA PHE A 398 2.26 10.66 -15.09
C PHE A 398 3.51 9.91 -15.54
N PRO A 399 4.36 9.46 -14.60
CA PRO A 399 5.58 8.71 -14.91
C PRO A 399 5.29 7.30 -15.45
N ARG A 400 4.14 6.75 -15.06
CA ARG A 400 3.63 5.44 -15.45
C ARG A 400 2.11 5.43 -15.31
N VAL A 401 1.48 4.33 -15.70
CA VAL A 401 0.03 4.14 -15.60
C VAL A 401 -0.25 3.01 -14.60
N ASP A 402 -1.07 3.31 -13.58
CA ASP A 402 -1.56 2.29 -12.64
C ASP A 402 -2.82 1.58 -13.21
N ALA A 403 -3.68 2.33 -13.95
CA ALA A 403 -4.84 1.79 -14.65
C ALA A 403 -5.20 2.64 -15.88
N GLY A 404 -5.74 2.00 -16.91
CA GLY A 404 -6.25 2.63 -18.12
C GLY A 404 -7.70 2.23 -18.38
N LEU A 405 -8.53 3.16 -18.86
CA LEU A 405 -9.94 2.91 -19.16
C LEU A 405 -10.33 3.55 -20.50
N VAL A 406 -10.84 2.73 -21.39
CA VAL A 406 -11.44 3.17 -22.65
C VAL A 406 -12.95 2.93 -22.60
N THR A 407 -13.73 4.00 -22.69
CA THR A 407 -15.21 3.92 -22.64
C THR A 407 -15.87 3.94 -24.02
N GLY A 408 -15.10 4.12 -25.08
CA GLY A 408 -15.58 4.07 -26.46
C GLY A 408 -15.96 5.42 -27.08
N PHE A 409 -15.49 6.55 -26.54
CA PHE A 409 -15.74 7.90 -27.05
C PHE A 409 -14.44 8.66 -27.36
N ASP A 410 -13.53 8.05 -28.12
CA ASP A 410 -12.22 8.60 -28.43
C ASP A 410 -11.41 9.11 -27.23
N THR A 411 -11.76 8.61 -26.06
CA THR A 411 -11.25 9.07 -24.78
C THR A 411 -10.63 7.92 -24.01
N ILE A 412 -9.40 8.14 -23.54
CA ILE A 412 -8.69 7.26 -22.63
C ILE A 412 -8.56 7.97 -21.27
N TYR A 413 -8.95 7.31 -20.21
CA TYR A 413 -8.69 7.74 -18.84
C TYR A 413 -7.47 7.01 -18.32
N PHE A 414 -6.45 7.75 -17.91
CA PHE A 414 -5.26 7.22 -17.26
C PHE A 414 -5.30 7.54 -15.78
N PHE A 415 -5.07 6.54 -14.94
CA PHE A 415 -5.04 6.65 -13.48
C PHE A 415 -3.62 6.43 -12.97
N TYR A 416 -3.21 7.24 -12.00
CA TYR A 416 -1.95 7.13 -11.30
C TYR A 416 -2.07 7.68 -9.87
N GLY A 417 -1.75 6.85 -8.87
CA GLY A 417 -1.98 7.22 -7.48
C GLY A 417 -3.44 7.61 -7.25
N ASN A 418 -3.69 8.75 -6.62
CA ASN A 418 -5.02 9.26 -6.34
C ASN A 418 -5.58 10.20 -7.42
N GLN A 419 -4.92 10.27 -8.59
CA GLN A 419 -5.27 11.17 -9.67
C GLN A 419 -5.63 10.41 -10.95
N TYR A 420 -6.30 11.13 -11.86
CA TYR A 420 -6.53 10.66 -13.22
C TYR A 420 -6.41 11.80 -14.23
N ALA A 421 -6.08 11.42 -15.46
CA ALA A 421 -6.03 12.33 -16.60
C ALA A 421 -6.86 11.80 -17.76
N ARG A 422 -7.43 12.69 -18.56
CA ARG A 422 -8.26 12.37 -19.72
C ARG A 422 -7.52 12.73 -21.00
N PHE A 423 -7.23 11.73 -21.84
CA PHE A 423 -6.56 11.85 -23.12
C PHE A 423 -7.56 11.72 -24.26
N ASN A 424 -7.55 12.68 -25.19
CA ASN A 424 -8.32 12.61 -26.42
C ASN A 424 -7.48 11.99 -27.52
N ALA A 425 -7.83 10.78 -27.97
CA ALA A 425 -7.06 10.01 -28.93
C ALA A 425 -7.01 10.65 -30.33
N VAL A 426 -8.09 11.33 -30.75
CA VAL A 426 -8.18 12.01 -32.05
C VAL A 426 -7.35 13.28 -32.05
N LYS A 427 -7.43 14.07 -30.98
CA LYS A 427 -6.66 15.31 -30.84
C LYS A 427 -5.20 15.08 -30.45
N ASN A 428 -4.88 13.88 -30.00
CA ASN A 428 -3.57 13.47 -29.51
C ASN A 428 -3.02 14.36 -28.36
N CYS A 429 -3.90 14.74 -27.45
CA CYS A 429 -3.52 15.57 -26.30
C CYS A 429 -4.39 15.28 -25.07
N PHE A 430 -3.89 15.64 -23.92
CA PHE A 430 -4.67 15.65 -22.68
C PHE A 430 -5.62 16.87 -22.68
N ASP A 431 -6.80 16.68 -22.10
CA ASP A 431 -7.73 17.77 -21.92
C ASP A 431 -7.21 18.77 -20.88
N GLU A 432 -7.55 20.05 -21.03
CA GLU A 432 -7.17 21.09 -20.08
C GLU A 432 -7.76 20.84 -18.68
N GLY A 433 -7.02 21.22 -17.64
CA GLY A 433 -7.41 21.08 -16.25
C GLY A 433 -7.15 19.69 -15.65
N TYR A 434 -6.45 18.80 -16.37
CA TYR A 434 -5.99 17.52 -15.84
C TYR A 434 -4.49 17.56 -15.52
N PRO A 435 -4.02 16.74 -14.56
CA PRO A 435 -4.73 15.69 -13.82
C PRO A 435 -5.67 16.23 -12.72
N GLN A 436 -6.68 15.43 -12.37
CA GLN A 436 -7.65 15.71 -11.31
C GLN A 436 -7.71 14.56 -10.29
N PRO A 437 -8.07 14.83 -9.01
CA PRO A 437 -8.29 13.78 -8.03
C PRO A 437 -9.43 12.84 -8.41
N ILE A 438 -9.24 11.53 -8.21
CA ILE A 438 -10.27 10.51 -8.46
C ILE A 438 -11.55 10.84 -7.69
N ALA A 439 -11.43 11.17 -6.41
CA ALA A 439 -12.55 11.42 -5.51
C ALA A 439 -13.45 12.60 -5.93
N GLN A 440 -12.94 13.55 -6.74
CA GLN A 440 -13.73 14.72 -7.16
C GLN A 440 -14.70 14.41 -8.31
N ARG A 441 -14.38 13.44 -9.14
CA ARG A 441 -15.12 13.19 -10.38
C ARG A 441 -15.79 11.82 -10.42
N TRP A 442 -15.19 10.82 -9.82
CA TRP A 442 -15.69 9.44 -9.79
C TRP A 442 -16.50 9.22 -8.50
N VAL A 443 -17.73 9.77 -8.48
CA VAL A 443 -18.59 9.79 -7.27
C VAL A 443 -18.86 8.38 -6.78
N GLY A 444 -18.54 8.10 -5.50
CA GLY A 444 -18.70 6.81 -4.85
C GLY A 444 -17.57 5.82 -5.11
N VAL A 445 -16.54 6.19 -5.88
CA VAL A 445 -15.30 5.42 -5.93
C VAL A 445 -14.46 5.80 -4.71
N THR A 446 -14.47 4.92 -3.71
CA THR A 446 -13.81 5.13 -2.42
C THR A 446 -12.34 4.70 -2.42
N PHE A 447 -11.85 4.19 -3.55
CA PHE A 447 -10.45 3.81 -3.71
C PHE A 447 -9.56 5.05 -3.81
N ASP A 448 -8.48 5.06 -3.04
CA ASP A 448 -7.46 6.10 -3.11
C ASP A 448 -6.52 5.92 -4.32
N ARG A 449 -6.53 4.73 -4.92
CA ARG A 449 -5.78 4.32 -6.10
C ARG A 449 -6.59 3.25 -6.83
N ILE A 450 -6.41 3.15 -8.14
CA ILE A 450 -7.02 2.11 -8.97
C ILE A 450 -5.90 1.25 -9.55
N ASP A 451 -5.97 -0.07 -9.32
CA ASP A 451 -4.99 -1.03 -9.82
C ASP A 451 -5.31 -1.52 -11.24
N SER A 452 -6.57 -1.50 -11.65
CA SER A 452 -7.04 -1.75 -13.01
C SER A 452 -8.47 -1.26 -13.21
N ALA A 453 -8.85 -0.98 -14.45
CA ALA A 453 -10.20 -0.57 -14.81
C ALA A 453 -10.64 -1.19 -16.14
N VAL A 454 -11.93 -1.54 -16.25
CA VAL A 454 -12.46 -2.08 -17.50
C VAL A 454 -13.88 -1.58 -17.77
N TYR A 455 -14.16 -1.23 -19.02
CA TYR A 455 -15.52 -1.02 -19.50
C TYR A 455 -16.18 -2.36 -19.77
N TRP A 456 -17.14 -2.75 -18.92
CA TRP A 456 -17.80 -4.04 -19.00
C TRP A 456 -18.80 -4.14 -20.15
N GLY A 457 -19.41 -3.02 -20.50
CA GLY A 457 -20.56 -2.93 -21.38
C GLY A 457 -21.81 -2.43 -20.65
N GLY A 458 -22.88 -2.07 -21.40
CA GLY A 458 -24.13 -1.60 -20.81
C GLY A 458 -23.98 -0.35 -19.92
N GLY A 459 -23.00 0.50 -20.18
CA GLY A 459 -22.72 1.69 -19.36
C GLY A 459 -22.04 1.42 -18.03
N LYS A 460 -21.53 0.20 -17.79
CA LYS A 460 -20.88 -0.17 -16.53
C LYS A 460 -19.36 -0.25 -16.69
N VAL A 461 -18.67 0.28 -15.70
CA VAL A 461 -17.22 0.21 -15.51
C VAL A 461 -16.93 -0.53 -14.21
N TYR A 462 -15.92 -1.36 -14.21
CA TYR A 462 -15.37 -1.96 -12.99
C TYR A 462 -14.01 -1.39 -12.69
N PHE A 463 -13.83 -0.94 -11.46
CA PHE A 463 -12.56 -0.52 -10.89
C PHE A 463 -12.09 -1.56 -9.90
N PHE A 464 -10.82 -1.92 -9.96
CA PHE A 464 -10.18 -2.90 -9.09
C PHE A 464 -9.10 -2.25 -8.23
N LYS A 465 -9.04 -2.62 -6.96
CA LYS A 465 -7.97 -2.27 -6.04
C LYS A 465 -7.75 -3.40 -5.04
N GLY A 466 -6.52 -3.96 -5.02
CA GLY A 466 -6.22 -5.10 -4.17
C GLY A 466 -7.19 -6.25 -4.44
N ASP A 467 -7.89 -6.69 -3.41
CA ASP A 467 -8.90 -7.76 -3.46
C ASP A 467 -10.35 -7.24 -3.55
N GLN A 468 -10.54 -5.96 -3.88
CA GLN A 468 -11.86 -5.34 -3.98
C GLN A 468 -12.13 -4.79 -5.38
N HIS A 469 -13.42 -4.64 -5.69
CA HIS A 469 -13.86 -3.98 -6.90
C HIS A 469 -15.07 -3.08 -6.64
N ILE A 470 -15.21 -2.05 -7.48
CA ILE A 470 -16.37 -1.14 -7.52
C ILE A 470 -16.99 -1.21 -8.91
N ARG A 471 -18.31 -1.40 -8.97
CA ARG A 471 -19.08 -1.22 -10.19
C ARG A 471 -19.60 0.21 -10.27
N TYR A 472 -19.27 0.90 -11.36
CA TYR A 472 -19.61 2.28 -11.61
C TYR A 472 -20.58 2.41 -12.78
N ASP A 473 -21.61 3.22 -12.64
CA ASP A 473 -22.61 3.50 -13.67
C ASP A 473 -22.29 4.82 -14.38
N LEU A 474 -21.92 4.72 -15.65
CA LEU A 474 -21.60 5.90 -16.47
C LEU A 474 -22.85 6.78 -16.77
N ALA A 475 -24.06 6.20 -16.78
CA ALA A 475 -25.28 6.97 -17.03
C ALA A 475 -25.67 7.83 -15.82
N ASN A 476 -25.44 7.30 -14.61
CA ASN A 476 -25.75 7.99 -13.36
C ASN A 476 -24.53 8.69 -12.73
N TYR A 477 -23.35 8.57 -13.33
CA TYR A 477 -22.09 9.16 -12.85
C TYR A 477 -21.77 8.84 -11.40
N ARG A 478 -22.02 7.60 -10.95
CA ARG A 478 -21.78 7.15 -9.57
C ARG A 478 -21.57 5.66 -9.47
N SER A 479 -20.96 5.21 -8.37
CA SER A 479 -20.90 3.78 -8.05
C SER A 479 -22.30 3.22 -7.76
N ASP A 480 -22.52 1.97 -8.12
CA ASP A 480 -23.73 1.24 -7.76
C ASP A 480 -23.79 1.04 -6.23
N PRO A 481 -24.98 1.00 -5.62
CA PRO A 481 -25.12 0.71 -4.19
C PRO A 481 -24.51 -0.63 -3.78
N GLY A 482 -23.96 -0.70 -2.57
CA GLY A 482 -23.40 -1.93 -2.01
C GLY A 482 -21.94 -2.22 -2.41
N TYR A 483 -21.27 -1.29 -3.08
CA TYR A 483 -19.84 -1.38 -3.39
C TYR A 483 -18.99 -0.52 -2.43
N PRO A 484 -17.71 -0.88 -2.19
CA PRO A 484 -16.94 -1.96 -2.82
C PRO A 484 -17.36 -3.36 -2.38
N LYS A 485 -17.12 -4.35 -3.26
CA LYS A 485 -17.24 -5.77 -2.96
C LYS A 485 -15.89 -6.45 -3.10
N TYR A 486 -15.71 -7.60 -2.41
CA TYR A 486 -14.52 -8.41 -2.57
C TYR A 486 -14.54 -9.19 -3.89
N VAL A 487 -13.38 -9.35 -4.49
CA VAL A 487 -13.15 -10.36 -5.53
C VAL A 487 -13.21 -11.72 -4.84
N ILE A 488 -14.25 -12.49 -5.10
CA ILE A 488 -14.53 -13.76 -4.41
C ILE A 488 -13.77 -14.90 -5.10
N GLY A 489 -13.19 -15.80 -4.28
CA GLY A 489 -12.46 -16.98 -4.72
C GLY A 489 -11.03 -16.72 -5.11
N ASN A 490 -10.23 -17.79 -5.17
CA ASN A 490 -8.93 -17.68 -5.79
C ASN A 490 -9.10 -17.92 -7.29
N TYR A 491 -8.29 -17.26 -8.10
CA TYR A 491 -8.37 -17.35 -9.56
C TYR A 491 -7.82 -18.67 -10.12
N VAL A 492 -7.70 -19.69 -9.32
CA VAL A 492 -7.20 -21.02 -9.73
C VAL A 492 -8.33 -21.96 -10.13
N SER A 493 -9.42 -22.02 -9.38
CA SER A 493 -10.46 -23.00 -9.64
C SER A 493 -11.90 -22.52 -9.43
N ASP A 494 -12.10 -21.53 -8.58
CA ASP A 494 -13.42 -21.13 -8.07
C ASP A 494 -13.67 -19.63 -8.16
N TRP A 495 -12.95 -18.96 -9.02
CA TRP A 495 -13.00 -17.51 -9.12
C TRP A 495 -14.36 -17.02 -9.60
N LYS A 496 -15.09 -16.42 -8.68
CA LYS A 496 -16.36 -15.74 -8.90
C LYS A 496 -16.20 -14.30 -8.44
N PHE A 497 -16.07 -13.36 -9.36
CA PHE A 497 -16.02 -11.96 -8.95
C PHE A 497 -17.24 -11.18 -9.41
N ILE A 498 -18.15 -11.83 -10.09
CA ILE A 498 -19.30 -11.21 -10.71
C ILE A 498 -20.48 -11.26 -9.78
N ASP A 499 -21.21 -10.17 -9.74
CA ASP A 499 -22.50 -10.09 -9.09
C ASP A 499 -23.49 -11.00 -9.81
N GLU A 500 -23.70 -12.17 -9.28
CA GLU A 500 -24.87 -12.98 -9.60
C GLU A 500 -26.02 -12.63 -8.67
#